data_a92e10f571f5defd6d5b94321657e65e
#
_entry.id   a92e10f571f5defd6d5b94321657e65e
#
_cell.length_a   1.000
_cell.length_b   1.000
_cell.length_c   1.000
_cell.angle_alpha   90.00
_cell.angle_beta   90.00
_cell.angle_gamma   90.00
#
_symmetry.space_group_name_H-M   'P 1'
#
loop_
_entity.id
_entity.type
_entity.pdbx_description
1 polymer ?
#
loop_
_entity_poly.entity_id
_entity_poly.type
_entity_poly.pdbx_seq_one_letter_code
_entity_poly.pdbx_strand_id
1 'polypeptide(L)'
;GSHGDWVGANRTSIQDFSDNFNYTFLNYDDYGHRHSPIYLIFLSLFLDLGLDINQVRFFHLHLSISLILIFYQCLRLKFINVNNNYLFLLSLIIFLSPTFRSLAIWPDSRIPGLIFFVLTIYFFLKFRITNNTKYTWYTCASLVISSYISPNFSIFFPYFFFFFLKEFGFKKLRFLIVFNFLASLPILYYIFILDVNFLAAGNTPGFSNESIGFSFNFSNKIMIVSSIIFFHLSPILIMGDTFSYFKNFLFKNFKLLIFSSAC
;
A
#
# COMPACT_ATOMS: atom_id res chain seq x y z
N GLY A 1 15.79 6.29 5.82
CA GLY A 1 14.37 6.38 6.13
C GLY A 1 13.72 7.50 5.35
N SER A 2 12.44 7.75 5.56
CA SER A 2 11.64 8.70 4.75
C SER A 2 12.19 10.12 4.65
N HIS A 3 12.92 10.62 5.67
CA HIS A 3 13.63 11.88 5.58
C HIS A 3 14.75 11.85 4.53
N GLY A 4 15.50 10.76 4.48
CA GLY A 4 16.56 10.58 3.47
C GLY A 4 15.97 10.48 2.06
N ASP A 5 14.89 9.72 1.90
CA ASP A 5 14.16 9.60 0.63
C ASP A 5 13.59 10.97 0.19
N TRP A 6 13.13 11.78 1.16
CA TRP A 6 12.62 13.12 0.89
C TRP A 6 13.72 14.07 0.40
N VAL A 7 14.82 14.19 1.15
CA VAL A 7 15.92 15.11 0.82
C VAL A 7 16.70 14.65 -0.40
N GLY A 8 16.87 13.32 -0.55
CA GLY A 8 17.68 12.75 -1.62
C GLY A 8 17.00 12.71 -2.98
N ALA A 9 15.68 12.53 -3.03
CA ALA A 9 15.01 12.30 -4.29
C ALA A 9 13.60 12.92 -4.41
N ASN A 10 12.69 12.65 -3.44
CA ASN A 10 11.27 12.99 -3.62
C ASN A 10 11.05 14.50 -3.83
N ARG A 11 11.73 15.35 -3.03
CA ARG A 11 11.62 16.80 -3.13
C ARG A 11 12.05 17.31 -4.49
N THR A 12 13.22 16.85 -4.97
CA THR A 12 13.77 17.23 -6.28
C THR A 12 12.83 16.79 -7.40
N SER A 13 12.39 15.54 -7.37
CA SER A 13 11.48 15.03 -8.41
C SER A 13 10.14 15.77 -8.46
N ILE A 14 9.58 16.21 -7.31
CA ILE A 14 8.35 17.02 -7.29
C ILE A 14 8.60 18.37 -7.97
N GLN A 15 9.75 19.01 -7.72
CA GLN A 15 10.14 20.25 -8.36
C GLN A 15 10.38 20.06 -9.87
N ASP A 16 11.13 19.02 -10.26
CA ASP A 16 11.43 18.73 -11.65
C ASP A 16 10.17 18.37 -12.45
N PHE A 17 9.19 17.68 -11.85
CA PHE A 17 7.89 17.46 -12.50
C PHE A 17 7.12 18.78 -12.75
N SER A 18 7.21 19.74 -11.85
CA SER A 18 6.62 21.07 -12.03
C SER A 18 7.39 21.87 -13.11
N ASP A 19 8.73 21.82 -13.08
CA ASP A 19 9.56 22.62 -14.00
C ASP A 19 9.60 22.04 -15.42
N ASN A 20 9.72 20.71 -15.56
CA ASN A 20 9.82 20.03 -16.86
C ASN A 20 9.22 18.61 -16.82
N PHE A 21 7.90 18.55 -16.87
CA PHE A 21 7.14 17.29 -16.78
C PHE A 21 7.62 16.21 -17.75
N ASN A 22 7.76 16.55 -19.04
CA ASN A 22 8.09 15.56 -20.07
C ASN A 22 9.46 14.94 -19.85
N TYR A 23 10.44 15.75 -19.52
CA TYR A 23 11.79 15.26 -19.27
C TYR A 23 11.81 14.35 -18.04
N THR A 24 11.26 14.81 -16.92
CA THR A 24 11.23 14.07 -15.67
C THR A 24 10.45 12.76 -15.80
N PHE A 25 9.36 12.77 -16.57
CA PHE A 25 8.52 11.58 -16.79
C PHE A 25 9.25 10.51 -17.60
N LEU A 26 10.03 10.89 -18.63
CA LEU A 26 10.76 9.96 -19.48
C LEU A 26 12.09 9.48 -18.87
N ASN A 27 12.66 10.21 -17.91
CA ASN A 27 13.93 9.87 -17.27
C ASN A 27 13.74 9.59 -15.76
N TYR A 28 12.55 9.11 -15.37
CA TYR A 28 12.20 8.94 -13.96
C TYR A 28 13.05 7.87 -13.24
N ASP A 29 13.53 6.87 -13.93
CA ASP A 29 14.42 5.81 -13.42
C ASP A 29 15.80 6.36 -13.00
N ASP A 30 16.28 7.47 -13.58
CA ASP A 30 17.53 8.15 -13.18
C ASP A 30 17.49 8.65 -11.74
N TYR A 31 16.28 8.95 -11.21
CA TYR A 31 16.10 9.38 -9.82
C TYR A 31 16.23 8.25 -8.80
N GLY A 32 16.36 7.00 -9.23
CA GLY A 32 16.49 5.84 -8.35
C GLY A 32 15.27 5.53 -7.49
N HIS A 33 14.10 6.03 -7.84
CA HIS A 33 12.84 5.76 -7.14
C HIS A 33 12.40 4.30 -7.32
N ARG A 34 11.81 3.74 -6.24
CA ARG A 34 11.22 2.40 -6.23
C ARG A 34 9.69 2.40 -6.28
N HIS A 35 9.10 3.57 -6.35
CA HIS A 35 7.66 3.77 -6.42
C HIS A 35 7.31 4.45 -7.74
N SER A 36 6.07 4.26 -8.18
CA SER A 36 5.56 4.93 -9.37
C SER A 36 5.60 6.46 -9.22
N PRO A 37 5.81 7.22 -10.30
CA PRO A 37 5.86 8.68 -10.27
C PRO A 37 4.52 9.33 -9.93
N ILE A 38 3.40 8.61 -10.02
CA ILE A 38 2.03 9.17 -9.96
C ILE A 38 1.81 10.06 -8.74
N TYR A 39 2.30 9.64 -7.56
CA TYR A 39 2.10 10.46 -6.37
C TYR A 39 2.95 11.73 -6.38
N LEU A 40 4.17 11.66 -6.89
CA LEU A 40 5.05 12.83 -7.03
C LEU A 40 4.50 13.81 -8.07
N ILE A 41 3.99 13.30 -9.19
CA ILE A 41 3.25 14.08 -10.19
C ILE A 41 2.02 14.76 -9.55
N PHE A 42 1.25 14.03 -8.74
CA PHE A 42 0.11 14.61 -8.04
C PHE A 42 0.54 15.75 -7.09
N LEU A 43 1.68 15.61 -6.41
CA LEU A 43 2.20 16.66 -5.53
C LEU A 43 2.78 17.84 -6.32
N SER A 44 3.37 17.63 -7.50
CA SER A 44 3.88 18.72 -8.32
C SER A 44 2.77 19.66 -8.80
N LEU A 45 1.55 19.16 -9.03
CA LEU A 45 0.41 19.99 -9.38
C LEU A 45 0.11 21.08 -8.32
N PHE A 46 0.44 20.83 -7.05
CA PHE A 46 0.29 21.86 -6.02
C PHE A 46 1.33 22.97 -6.14
N LEU A 47 2.56 22.64 -6.60
CA LEU A 47 3.56 23.65 -6.90
C LEU A 47 3.11 24.52 -8.10
N ASP A 48 2.55 23.90 -9.14
CA ASP A 48 2.00 24.58 -10.31
C ASP A 48 0.84 25.53 -9.93
N LEU A 49 0.11 25.18 -8.85
CA LEU A 49 -0.93 26.05 -8.27
C LEU A 49 -0.37 27.17 -7.35
N GLY A 50 0.96 27.28 -7.23
CA GLY A 50 1.63 28.31 -6.45
C GLY A 50 1.84 28.00 -4.97
N LEU A 51 1.61 26.75 -4.54
CA LEU A 51 1.95 26.33 -3.18
C LEU A 51 3.47 26.12 -3.05
N ASP A 52 4.02 26.46 -1.89
CA ASP A 52 5.41 26.14 -1.60
C ASP A 52 5.59 24.67 -1.14
N ILE A 53 6.81 24.19 -1.17
CA ILE A 53 7.15 22.80 -0.82
C ILE A 53 6.77 22.42 0.63
N ASN A 54 6.71 23.38 1.56
CA ASN A 54 6.30 23.13 2.94
C ASN A 54 4.78 22.99 3.02
N GLN A 55 4.04 23.75 2.23
CA GLN A 55 2.58 23.61 2.10
C GLN A 55 2.22 22.26 1.50
N VAL A 56 2.97 21.77 0.50
CA VAL A 56 2.81 20.41 -0.06
C VAL A 56 3.05 19.34 1.03
N ARG A 57 4.08 19.52 1.88
CA ARG A 57 4.31 18.63 3.03
C ARG A 57 3.17 18.69 4.04
N PHE A 58 2.67 19.87 4.33
CA PHE A 58 1.54 20.06 5.24
C PHE A 58 0.28 19.40 4.71
N PHE A 59 0.01 19.50 3.41
CA PHE A 59 -1.06 18.77 2.74
C PHE A 59 -0.90 17.25 2.94
N HIS A 60 0.30 16.71 2.69
CA HIS A 60 0.57 15.28 2.87
C HIS A 60 0.34 14.81 4.32
N LEU A 61 0.75 15.60 5.31
CA LEU A 61 0.49 15.31 6.72
C LEU A 61 -1.01 15.19 6.99
N HIS A 62 -1.83 16.13 6.47
CA HIS A 62 -3.29 16.07 6.63
C HIS A 62 -3.90 14.88 5.90
N LEU A 63 -3.41 14.59 4.69
CA LEU A 63 -3.81 13.39 3.96
C LEU A 63 -3.56 12.13 4.79
N SER A 64 -2.43 12.06 5.50
CA SER A 64 -2.06 10.92 6.34
C SER A 64 -3.06 10.67 7.50
N ILE A 65 -3.72 11.70 8.02
CA ILE A 65 -4.75 11.58 9.04
C ILE A 65 -5.98 10.82 8.50
N SER A 66 -6.28 10.95 7.22
CA SER A 66 -7.40 10.26 6.59
C SER A 66 -7.29 8.73 6.71
N LEU A 67 -6.07 8.18 6.76
CA LEU A 67 -5.85 6.75 6.97
C LEU A 67 -6.52 6.25 8.25
N ILE A 68 -6.37 7.00 9.34
CA ILE A 68 -6.93 6.64 10.64
C ILE A 68 -8.46 6.65 10.61
N LEU A 69 -9.03 7.68 9.97
CA LEU A 69 -10.48 7.81 9.84
C LEU A 69 -11.07 6.67 9.00
N ILE A 70 -10.43 6.30 7.89
CA ILE A 70 -10.89 5.21 7.04
C ILE A 70 -10.70 3.87 7.76
N PHE A 71 -9.58 3.68 8.42
CA PHE A 71 -9.34 2.47 9.22
C PHE A 71 -10.36 2.32 10.36
N TYR A 72 -10.69 3.40 11.06
CA TYR A 72 -11.78 3.40 12.04
C TYR A 72 -13.12 2.96 11.43
N GLN A 73 -13.45 3.44 10.22
CA GLN A 73 -14.67 2.99 9.53
C GLN A 73 -14.62 1.49 9.19
N CYS A 74 -13.46 0.96 8.80
CA CYS A 74 -13.30 -0.48 8.59
C CYS A 74 -13.55 -1.27 9.87
N LEU A 75 -13.00 -0.81 11.00
CA LEU A 75 -13.21 -1.44 12.30
C LEU A 75 -14.69 -1.45 12.69
N ARG A 76 -15.41 -0.34 12.50
CA ARG A 76 -16.85 -0.25 12.77
C ARG A 76 -17.67 -1.23 11.94
N LEU A 77 -17.32 -1.42 10.67
CA LEU A 77 -17.99 -2.37 9.80
C LEU A 77 -17.72 -3.83 10.21
N LYS A 78 -16.54 -4.09 10.73
CA LYS A 78 -16.11 -5.45 11.10
C LYS A 78 -16.58 -5.86 12.50
N PHE A 79 -16.58 -4.93 13.44
CA PHE A 79 -16.82 -5.18 14.87
C PHE A 79 -18.07 -4.46 15.36
N ILE A 80 -19.24 -4.91 14.89
CA ILE A 80 -20.54 -4.25 15.10
C ILE A 80 -20.91 -4.16 16.59
N ASN A 81 -20.51 -5.14 17.41
CA ASN A 81 -20.87 -5.24 18.83
C ASN A 81 -19.86 -4.57 19.78
N VAL A 82 -18.82 -3.91 19.24
CA VAL A 82 -17.81 -3.24 20.06
C VAL A 82 -18.13 -1.75 20.14
N ASN A 83 -17.93 -1.17 21.33
CA ASN A 83 -18.15 0.26 21.54
C ASN A 83 -17.28 1.09 20.59
N ASN A 84 -17.91 2.06 19.95
CA ASN A 84 -17.26 2.93 18.95
C ASN A 84 -16.05 3.69 19.52
N ASN A 85 -16.07 4.08 20.80
CA ASN A 85 -14.94 4.78 21.42
C ASN A 85 -13.71 3.89 21.51
N TYR A 86 -13.87 2.60 21.83
CA TYR A 86 -12.75 1.65 21.81
C TYR A 86 -12.20 1.43 20.39
N LEU A 87 -13.09 1.33 19.39
CA LEU A 87 -12.67 1.20 18.00
C LEU A 87 -11.93 2.44 17.52
N PHE A 88 -12.35 3.64 17.95
CA PHE A 88 -11.66 4.87 17.65
C PHE A 88 -10.28 4.91 18.30
N LEU A 89 -10.16 4.60 19.59
CA LEU A 89 -8.89 4.50 20.29
C LEU A 89 -7.97 3.46 19.64
N LEU A 90 -8.51 2.31 19.22
CA LEU A 90 -7.75 1.29 18.49
C LEU A 90 -7.21 1.83 17.17
N SER A 91 -7.98 2.63 16.45
CA SER A 91 -7.50 3.24 15.21
C SER A 91 -6.37 4.25 15.41
N LEU A 92 -6.33 4.92 16.56
CA LEU A 92 -5.27 5.87 16.91
C LEU A 92 -3.93 5.20 17.22
N ILE A 93 -3.89 3.89 17.44
CA ILE A 93 -2.63 3.14 17.67
C ILE A 93 -1.66 3.30 16.49
N ILE A 94 -2.16 3.55 15.29
CA ILE A 94 -1.34 3.85 14.10
C ILE A 94 -0.37 5.00 14.38
N PHE A 95 -0.77 6.04 15.13
CA PHE A 95 0.09 7.15 15.51
C PHE A 95 1.27 6.76 16.42
N LEU A 96 1.19 5.64 17.12
CA LEU A 96 2.28 5.16 17.95
C LEU A 96 3.43 4.58 17.12
N SER A 97 3.17 4.21 15.85
CA SER A 97 4.19 3.72 14.95
C SER A 97 5.18 4.83 14.56
N PRO A 98 6.48 4.71 14.91
CA PRO A 98 7.49 5.67 14.47
C PRO A 98 7.60 5.75 12.95
N THR A 99 7.43 4.61 12.26
CA THR A 99 7.44 4.52 10.80
C THR A 99 6.29 5.34 10.21
N PHE A 100 5.07 5.17 10.74
CA PHE A 100 3.92 5.96 10.27
C PHE A 100 4.18 7.46 10.46
N ARG A 101 4.63 7.89 11.64
CA ARG A 101 4.91 9.31 11.91
C ARG A 101 5.97 9.88 10.96
N SER A 102 7.04 9.12 10.71
CA SER A 102 8.08 9.55 9.78
C SER A 102 7.54 9.67 8.35
N LEU A 103 6.76 8.70 7.88
CA LEU A 103 6.14 8.71 6.56
C LEU A 103 5.03 9.77 6.42
N ALA A 104 4.36 10.14 7.51
CA ALA A 104 3.33 11.18 7.50
C ALA A 104 3.93 12.61 7.40
N ILE A 105 5.12 12.83 7.95
CA ILE A 105 5.81 14.13 7.92
C ILE A 105 6.52 14.35 6.58
N TRP A 106 7.09 13.28 6.01
CA TRP A 106 7.90 13.33 4.80
C TRP A 106 7.13 12.69 3.64
N PRO A 107 6.68 13.46 2.64
CA PRO A 107 5.88 12.95 1.53
C PRO A 107 6.51 11.74 0.85
N ASP A 108 5.74 10.66 0.86
CA ASP A 108 6.16 9.37 0.35
C ASP A 108 4.93 8.61 -0.18
N SER A 109 5.09 7.88 -1.26
CA SER A 109 4.01 7.12 -1.92
C SER A 109 3.38 6.02 -1.04
N ARG A 110 4.09 5.56 -0.01
CA ARG A 110 3.62 4.46 0.87
C ARG A 110 2.35 4.81 1.64
N ILE A 111 2.25 6.04 2.18
CA ILE A 111 1.04 6.46 2.92
C ILE A 111 -0.19 6.57 2.01
N PRO A 112 -0.17 7.35 0.91
CA PRO A 112 -1.35 7.42 0.04
C PRO A 112 -1.68 6.06 -0.59
N GLY A 113 -0.68 5.24 -0.94
CA GLY A 113 -0.92 3.86 -1.35
C GLY A 113 -1.66 3.05 -0.29
N LEU A 114 -1.27 3.15 0.99
CA LEU A 114 -1.93 2.50 2.11
C LEU A 114 -3.36 3.04 2.34
N ILE A 115 -3.57 4.35 2.17
CA ILE A 115 -4.92 4.96 2.27
C ILE A 115 -5.88 4.30 1.27
N PHE A 116 -5.48 4.22 0.00
CA PHE A 116 -6.31 3.59 -1.03
C PHE A 116 -6.45 2.07 -0.81
N PHE A 117 -5.44 1.42 -0.25
CA PHE A 117 -5.57 0.02 0.13
C PHE A 117 -6.57 -0.19 1.27
N VAL A 118 -6.57 0.65 2.30
CA VAL A 118 -7.57 0.58 3.38
C VAL A 118 -8.96 0.94 2.87
N LEU A 119 -9.08 1.85 1.89
CA LEU A 119 -10.33 2.10 1.15
C LEU A 119 -10.80 0.85 0.39
N THR A 120 -9.88 0.09 -0.20
CA THR A 120 -10.20 -1.21 -0.83
C THR A 120 -10.84 -2.15 0.19
N ILE A 121 -10.24 -2.26 1.38
CA ILE A 121 -10.79 -3.08 2.48
C ILE A 121 -12.17 -2.54 2.91
N TYR A 122 -12.32 -1.24 3.05
CA TYR A 122 -13.59 -0.62 3.41
C TYR A 122 -14.71 -0.95 2.42
N PHE A 123 -14.48 -0.80 1.13
CA PHE A 123 -15.47 -1.11 0.11
C PHE A 123 -15.74 -2.61 0.02
N PHE A 124 -14.73 -3.43 0.21
CA PHE A 124 -14.89 -4.88 0.30
C PHE A 124 -15.79 -5.28 1.49
N LEU A 125 -15.58 -4.70 2.67
CA LEU A 125 -16.44 -4.93 3.84
C LEU A 125 -17.87 -4.45 3.60
N LYS A 126 -18.05 -3.29 2.95
CA LYS A 126 -19.37 -2.80 2.52
C LYS A 126 -20.05 -3.77 1.57
N PHE A 127 -19.32 -4.31 0.59
CA PHE A 127 -19.84 -5.35 -0.29
C PHE A 127 -20.30 -6.58 0.52
N ARG A 128 -19.47 -7.07 1.44
CA ARG A 128 -19.77 -8.24 2.28
C ARG A 128 -21.04 -8.06 3.13
N ILE A 129 -21.34 -6.83 3.55
CA ILE A 129 -22.53 -6.54 4.39
C ILE A 129 -23.77 -6.31 3.52
N THR A 130 -23.64 -5.60 2.40
CA THR A 130 -24.78 -5.12 1.63
C THR A 130 -25.08 -5.96 0.39
N ASN A 131 -24.17 -6.84 -0.02
CA ASN A 131 -24.19 -7.59 -1.29
C ASN A 131 -24.39 -6.70 -2.54
N ASN A 132 -24.11 -5.40 -2.45
CA ASN A 132 -24.28 -4.46 -3.53
C ASN A 132 -23.05 -4.43 -4.44
N THR A 133 -23.24 -4.83 -5.70
CA THR A 133 -22.19 -4.97 -6.72
C THR A 133 -21.41 -3.68 -7.00
N LYS A 134 -21.97 -2.49 -6.74
CA LYS A 134 -21.24 -1.23 -6.89
C LYS A 134 -19.96 -1.19 -6.03
N TYR A 135 -19.99 -1.79 -4.84
CA TYR A 135 -18.82 -1.84 -3.96
C TYR A 135 -17.72 -2.75 -4.49
N THR A 136 -18.03 -3.72 -5.34
CA THR A 136 -17.02 -4.52 -6.04
C THR A 136 -16.17 -3.64 -6.97
N TRP A 137 -16.84 -2.74 -7.72
CA TRP A 137 -16.16 -1.76 -8.58
C TRP A 137 -15.28 -0.81 -7.78
N TYR A 138 -15.80 -0.28 -6.66
CA TYR A 138 -15.03 0.60 -5.78
C TYR A 138 -13.83 -0.13 -5.16
N THR A 139 -13.98 -1.41 -4.79
CA THR A 139 -12.87 -2.25 -4.31
C THR A 139 -11.80 -2.38 -5.38
N CYS A 140 -12.16 -2.73 -6.61
CA CYS A 140 -11.21 -2.85 -7.72
C CYS A 140 -10.54 -1.52 -8.07
N ALA A 141 -11.31 -0.44 -8.19
CA ALA A 141 -10.77 0.88 -8.51
C ALA A 141 -9.79 1.38 -7.44
N SER A 142 -10.16 1.24 -6.15
CA SER A 142 -9.27 1.63 -5.05
C SER A 142 -8.00 0.78 -5.01
N LEU A 143 -8.08 -0.53 -5.32
CA LEU A 143 -6.91 -1.40 -5.39
C LEU A 143 -5.99 -1.02 -6.56
N VAL A 144 -6.56 -0.70 -7.73
CA VAL A 144 -5.81 -0.19 -8.88
C VAL A 144 -5.06 1.09 -8.51
N ILE A 145 -5.75 2.08 -7.93
CA ILE A 145 -5.12 3.35 -7.52
C ILE A 145 -4.02 3.08 -6.49
N SER A 146 -4.29 2.24 -5.48
CA SER A 146 -3.30 1.85 -4.47
C SER A 146 -2.05 1.25 -5.11
N SER A 147 -2.24 0.34 -6.07
CA SER A 147 -1.15 -0.35 -6.79
C SER A 147 -0.37 0.60 -7.70
N TYR A 148 -1.03 1.58 -8.31
CA TYR A 148 -0.36 2.63 -9.07
C TYR A 148 0.50 3.53 -8.20
N ILE A 149 0.02 3.92 -7.03
CA ILE A 149 0.77 4.78 -6.10
C ILE A 149 1.92 3.99 -5.47
N SER A 150 1.66 2.76 -5.02
CA SER A 150 2.66 1.88 -4.40
C SER A 150 2.47 0.44 -4.90
N PRO A 151 3.32 -0.03 -5.81
CA PRO A 151 3.19 -1.32 -6.49
C PRO A 151 3.09 -2.54 -5.55
N ASN A 152 3.60 -2.41 -4.33
CA ASN A 152 3.54 -3.47 -3.31
C ASN A 152 2.11 -3.95 -3.02
N PHE A 153 1.09 -3.09 -3.19
CA PHE A 153 -0.30 -3.46 -2.94
C PHE A 153 -0.92 -4.31 -4.04
N SER A 154 -0.28 -4.43 -5.21
CA SER A 154 -0.74 -5.30 -6.29
C SER A 154 -0.76 -6.78 -5.91
N ILE A 155 0.04 -7.19 -4.92
CA ILE A 155 0.08 -8.56 -4.38
C ILE A 155 -1.28 -9.03 -3.83
N PHE A 156 -2.16 -8.10 -3.47
CA PHE A 156 -3.49 -8.43 -2.97
C PHE A 156 -4.53 -8.66 -4.07
N PHE A 157 -4.18 -8.36 -5.34
CA PHE A 157 -5.07 -8.58 -6.47
C PHE A 157 -5.58 -10.03 -6.58
N PRO A 158 -4.74 -11.08 -6.47
CA PRO A 158 -5.19 -12.47 -6.53
C PRO A 158 -6.25 -12.78 -5.46
N TYR A 159 -6.09 -12.27 -4.24
CA TYR A 159 -7.06 -12.50 -3.16
C TYR A 159 -8.46 -12.00 -3.54
N PHE A 160 -8.58 -10.73 -3.97
CA PHE A 160 -9.88 -10.16 -4.36
C PHE A 160 -10.42 -10.79 -5.62
N PHE A 161 -9.54 -11.13 -6.58
CA PHE A 161 -9.93 -11.82 -7.82
C PHE A 161 -10.58 -13.18 -7.52
N PHE A 162 -9.91 -14.04 -6.76
CA PHE A 162 -10.45 -15.37 -6.41
C PHE A 162 -11.70 -15.26 -5.54
N PHE A 163 -11.75 -14.29 -4.64
CA PHE A 163 -12.94 -14.06 -3.85
C PHE A 163 -14.15 -13.71 -4.74
N PHE A 164 -14.00 -12.73 -5.63
CA PHE A 164 -15.08 -12.31 -6.52
C PHE A 164 -15.41 -13.37 -7.58
N LEU A 165 -14.43 -14.16 -8.02
CA LEU A 165 -14.66 -15.30 -8.91
C LEU A 165 -15.57 -16.34 -8.24
N LYS A 166 -15.34 -16.64 -6.98
CA LYS A 166 -16.16 -17.56 -6.19
C LYS A 166 -17.59 -17.02 -5.98
N GLU A 167 -17.71 -15.73 -5.74
CA GLU A 167 -19.00 -15.08 -5.44
C GLU A 167 -19.88 -14.91 -6.68
N PHE A 168 -19.31 -14.47 -7.79
CA PHE A 168 -20.08 -14.09 -8.98
C PHE A 168 -20.00 -15.10 -10.13
N GLY A 169 -19.01 -15.96 -10.12
CA GLY A 169 -18.66 -16.81 -11.26
C GLY A 169 -18.04 -16.01 -12.41
N PHE A 170 -17.45 -16.72 -13.37
CA PHE A 170 -16.65 -16.12 -14.44
C PHE A 170 -17.44 -15.16 -15.35
N LYS A 171 -18.72 -15.49 -15.64
CA LYS A 171 -19.54 -14.67 -16.55
C LYS A 171 -19.75 -13.22 -16.05
N LYS A 172 -19.97 -13.04 -14.75
CA LYS A 172 -20.14 -11.70 -14.16
C LYS A 172 -18.81 -11.02 -13.89
N LEU A 173 -17.76 -11.80 -13.60
CA LEU A 173 -16.42 -11.27 -13.30
C LEU A 173 -15.72 -10.70 -14.55
N ARG A 174 -16.09 -11.11 -15.77
CA ARG A 174 -15.42 -10.66 -17.01
C ARG A 174 -15.28 -9.14 -17.12
N PHE A 175 -16.28 -8.38 -16.68
CA PHE A 175 -16.20 -6.91 -16.74
C PHE A 175 -15.16 -6.35 -15.79
N LEU A 176 -14.97 -6.94 -14.61
CA LEU A 176 -13.91 -6.55 -13.68
C LEU A 176 -12.53 -6.95 -14.22
N ILE A 177 -12.42 -8.09 -14.91
CA ILE A 177 -11.19 -8.51 -15.59
C ILE A 177 -10.81 -7.49 -16.67
N VAL A 178 -11.77 -7.14 -17.54
CA VAL A 178 -11.55 -6.13 -18.59
C VAL A 178 -11.16 -4.79 -17.98
N PHE A 179 -11.86 -4.34 -16.94
CA PHE A 179 -11.51 -3.10 -16.24
C PHE A 179 -10.08 -3.11 -15.71
N ASN A 180 -9.67 -4.17 -14.99
CA ASN A 180 -8.31 -4.25 -14.44
C ASN A 180 -7.26 -4.38 -15.54
N PHE A 181 -7.56 -5.09 -16.63
CA PHE A 181 -6.68 -5.16 -17.80
C PHE A 181 -6.49 -3.79 -18.43
N LEU A 182 -7.57 -3.06 -18.74
CA LEU A 182 -7.49 -1.71 -19.27
C LEU A 182 -6.77 -0.76 -18.31
N ALA A 183 -7.03 -0.88 -17.03
CA ALA A 183 -6.34 -0.09 -16.01
C ALA A 183 -4.84 -0.40 -15.91
N SER A 184 -4.36 -1.57 -16.32
CA SER A 184 -2.94 -1.91 -16.32
C SER A 184 -2.18 -1.38 -17.54
N LEU A 185 -2.87 -1.05 -18.64
CA LEU A 185 -2.23 -0.63 -19.90
C LEU A 185 -1.30 0.59 -19.75
N PRO A 186 -1.65 1.66 -19.02
CA PRO A 186 -0.76 2.81 -18.88
C PRO A 186 0.59 2.46 -18.25
N ILE A 187 0.62 1.62 -17.21
CA ILE A 187 1.88 1.24 -16.57
C ILE A 187 2.69 0.29 -17.46
N LEU A 188 2.03 -0.63 -18.16
CA LEU A 188 2.70 -1.52 -19.10
C LEU A 188 3.31 -0.72 -20.26
N TYR A 189 2.58 0.25 -20.80
CA TYR A 189 3.10 1.15 -21.82
C TYR A 189 4.33 1.93 -21.33
N TYR A 190 4.25 2.49 -20.12
CA TYR A 190 5.31 3.27 -19.49
C TYR A 190 6.60 2.45 -19.29
N ILE A 191 6.45 1.21 -18.79
CA ILE A 191 7.60 0.33 -18.51
C ILE A 191 8.16 -0.30 -19.80
N PHE A 192 7.28 -0.83 -20.69
CA PHE A 192 7.73 -1.67 -21.80
C PHE A 192 7.90 -0.93 -23.13
N ILE A 193 7.25 0.21 -23.32
CA ILE A 193 7.32 0.97 -24.58
C ILE A 193 8.18 2.22 -24.41
N LEU A 194 8.04 2.93 -23.28
CA LEU A 194 8.88 4.09 -22.99
C LEU A 194 10.20 3.71 -22.29
N ASP A 195 10.38 2.43 -21.94
CA ASP A 195 11.58 1.86 -21.31
C ASP A 195 11.96 2.53 -19.95
N VAL A 196 10.99 3.11 -19.27
CA VAL A 196 11.19 3.73 -17.94
C VAL A 196 10.88 2.70 -16.85
N ASN A 197 11.91 2.03 -16.38
CA ASN A 197 11.75 0.91 -15.44
C ASN A 197 12.14 1.26 -14.01
N PHE A 198 11.34 2.09 -13.34
CA PHE A 198 11.53 2.46 -11.94
C PHE A 198 11.52 1.24 -10.99
N LEU A 199 10.97 0.10 -11.37
CA LEU A 199 11.02 -1.12 -10.57
C LEU A 199 12.42 -1.75 -10.54
N ALA A 200 13.22 -1.52 -11.57
CA ALA A 200 14.61 -1.97 -11.66
C ALA A 200 15.62 -1.00 -11.02
N ALA A 201 15.21 0.22 -10.69
CA ALA A 201 16.04 1.25 -10.08
C ALA A 201 16.64 0.89 -8.70
N GLY A 202 16.35 -0.32 -8.20
CA GLY A 202 17.04 -0.91 -7.05
C GLY A 202 18.50 -1.31 -7.28
N ASN A 203 18.96 -1.27 -8.53
CA ASN A 203 20.35 -1.51 -8.92
C ASN A 203 21.15 -0.20 -8.96
N THR A 204 21.04 0.66 -7.93
CA THR A 204 21.90 1.84 -7.82
C THR A 204 23.37 1.41 -7.91
N PRO A 205 24.21 2.09 -8.72
CA PRO A 205 25.65 1.86 -8.78
C PRO A 205 26.28 2.24 -7.45
N GLY A 206 26.46 1.28 -6.56
CA GLY A 206 26.91 1.47 -5.19
C GLY A 206 26.45 0.35 -4.26
N PHE A 207 25.39 -0.33 -4.60
CA PHE A 207 25.10 -1.67 -4.09
C PHE A 207 25.68 -2.65 -5.10
N SER A 208 26.90 -3.10 -4.85
CA SER A 208 27.61 -4.10 -5.65
C SER A 208 26.64 -5.20 -6.07
N ASN A 209 26.75 -5.61 -7.34
CA ASN A 209 26.16 -6.84 -7.90
C ASN A 209 26.77 -8.10 -7.23
N GLU A 210 26.91 -8.09 -5.92
CA GLU A 210 27.03 -9.33 -5.20
C GLU A 210 25.71 -10.03 -5.36
N SER A 211 25.73 -11.09 -6.14
CA SER A 211 24.70 -12.12 -6.24
C SER A 211 24.51 -12.73 -4.86
N ILE A 212 23.94 -11.95 -3.95
CA ILE A 212 23.52 -12.43 -2.63
C ILE A 212 22.43 -13.42 -2.93
N GLY A 213 22.76 -14.70 -2.75
CA GLY A 213 21.84 -15.78 -3.01
C GLY A 213 20.47 -15.46 -2.42
N PHE A 214 19.44 -15.52 -3.25
CA PHE A 214 18.04 -15.20 -2.95
C PHE A 214 17.58 -15.76 -1.59
N SER A 215 18.14 -16.88 -1.15
CA SER A 215 17.81 -17.56 0.10
C SER A 215 18.22 -16.82 1.37
N PHE A 216 19.37 -16.18 1.41
CA PHE A 216 19.90 -15.59 2.66
C PHE A 216 19.22 -14.26 2.99
N ASN A 217 19.00 -13.42 1.98
CA ASN A 217 18.29 -12.15 2.14
C ASN A 217 16.79 -12.36 2.45
N PHE A 218 16.18 -13.40 1.91
CA PHE A 218 14.78 -13.73 2.18
C PHE A 218 14.58 -14.15 3.64
N SER A 219 15.45 -15.03 4.17
CA SER A 219 15.40 -15.46 5.57
C SER A 219 15.57 -14.29 6.54
N ASN A 220 16.55 -13.42 6.31
CA ASN A 220 16.75 -12.23 7.15
C ASN A 220 15.57 -11.26 7.09
N LYS A 221 15.00 -11.02 5.92
CA LYS A 221 13.83 -10.14 5.77
C LYS A 221 12.59 -10.71 6.47
N ILE A 222 12.35 -12.02 6.36
CA ILE A 222 11.25 -12.69 7.08
C ILE A 222 11.48 -12.59 8.59
N MET A 223 12.67 -12.83 9.07
CA MET A 223 12.97 -12.75 10.51
C MET A 223 12.75 -11.34 11.06
N ILE A 224 13.20 -10.30 10.33
CA ILE A 224 12.98 -8.90 10.71
C ILE A 224 11.49 -8.57 10.72
N VAL A 225 10.75 -8.91 9.64
CA VAL A 225 9.31 -8.64 9.54
C VAL A 225 8.53 -9.39 10.61
N SER A 226 8.85 -10.66 10.84
CA SER A 226 8.20 -11.47 11.88
C SER A 226 8.46 -10.92 13.28
N SER A 227 9.69 -10.45 13.56
CA SER A 227 10.02 -9.81 14.83
C SER A 227 9.25 -8.52 15.02
N ILE A 228 9.18 -7.65 13.98
CA ILE A 228 8.41 -6.41 14.04
C ILE A 228 6.92 -6.71 14.31
N ILE A 229 6.33 -7.66 13.58
CA ILE A 229 4.94 -8.06 13.76
C ILE A 229 4.74 -8.60 15.17
N PHE A 230 5.62 -9.48 15.64
CA PHE A 230 5.55 -10.06 16.98
C PHE A 230 5.59 -8.98 18.06
N PHE A 231 6.54 -8.06 18.02
CA PHE A 231 6.67 -6.98 19.01
C PHE A 231 5.47 -6.02 19.00
N HIS A 232 4.85 -5.76 17.83
CA HIS A 232 3.67 -4.88 17.74
C HIS A 232 2.39 -5.58 18.16
N LEU A 233 2.27 -6.89 17.93
CA LEU A 233 1.08 -7.65 18.26
C LEU A 233 1.13 -8.27 19.68
N SER A 234 2.34 -8.48 20.25
CA SER A 234 2.49 -9.13 21.55
C SER A 234 1.70 -8.47 22.68
N PRO A 235 1.61 -7.12 22.81
CA PRO A 235 0.77 -6.52 23.85
C PRO A 235 -0.71 -6.86 23.67
N ILE A 236 -1.19 -6.91 22.43
CA ILE A 236 -2.58 -7.24 22.10
C ILE A 236 -2.86 -8.71 22.40
N LEU A 237 -1.90 -9.59 22.10
CA LEU A 237 -2.01 -11.03 22.37
C LEU A 237 -1.99 -11.36 23.88
N ILE A 238 -1.25 -10.57 24.67
CA ILE A 238 -1.14 -10.76 26.13
C ILE A 238 -2.37 -10.25 26.87
N MET A 239 -3.01 -9.18 26.38
CA MET A 239 -4.14 -8.50 27.07
C MET A 239 -5.50 -9.20 26.91
N GLY A 240 -5.61 -10.28 26.15
CA GLY A 240 -6.91 -10.93 25.93
C GLY A 240 -6.82 -12.45 26.01
N ASP A 241 -7.99 -13.11 26.09
CA ASP A 241 -8.16 -14.55 25.84
C ASP A 241 -7.76 -14.96 24.40
N THR A 242 -7.12 -14.04 23.70
CA THR A 242 -6.68 -14.13 22.32
C THR A 242 -5.68 -15.25 22.14
N PHE A 243 -4.96 -15.66 23.21
CA PHE A 243 -4.01 -16.76 23.13
C PHE A 243 -4.69 -18.12 22.84
N SER A 244 -5.85 -18.37 23.38
CA SER A 244 -6.63 -19.59 23.09
C SER A 244 -7.19 -19.54 21.66
N TYR A 245 -7.65 -18.37 21.19
CA TYR A 245 -8.09 -18.18 19.81
C TYR A 245 -6.92 -18.33 18.81
N PHE A 246 -5.76 -17.75 19.12
CA PHE A 246 -4.56 -17.87 18.30
C PHE A 246 -4.04 -19.28 18.22
N LYS A 247 -4.01 -20.01 19.35
CA LYS A 247 -3.68 -21.43 19.38
C LYS A 247 -4.61 -22.24 18.51
N ASN A 248 -5.92 -22.04 18.63
CA ASN A 248 -6.92 -22.74 17.82
C ASN A 248 -6.81 -22.37 16.33
N PHE A 249 -6.54 -21.10 16.01
CA PHE A 249 -6.30 -20.66 14.64
C PHE A 249 -5.05 -21.30 14.03
N LEU A 250 -3.94 -21.33 14.76
CA LEU A 250 -2.70 -21.99 14.31
C LEU A 250 -2.91 -23.49 14.08
N PHE A 251 -3.54 -24.19 15.02
CA PHE A 251 -3.81 -25.62 14.85
C PHE A 251 -4.76 -25.91 13.70
N LYS A 252 -5.79 -25.11 13.51
CA LYS A 252 -6.78 -25.29 12.42
C LYS A 252 -6.18 -25.00 11.03
N ASN A 253 -5.21 -24.07 10.95
CA ASN A 253 -4.64 -23.62 9.69
C ASN A 253 -3.16 -24.04 9.52
N PHE A 254 -2.67 -24.97 10.35
CA PHE A 254 -1.28 -25.41 10.36
C PHE A 254 -0.80 -25.92 8.99
N LYS A 255 -1.65 -26.65 8.26
CA LYS A 255 -1.36 -27.10 6.90
C LYS A 255 -1.21 -25.95 5.89
N LEU A 256 -1.99 -24.89 6.04
CA LEU A 256 -1.92 -23.69 5.20
C LEU A 256 -0.65 -22.88 5.49
N LEU A 257 -0.24 -22.81 6.77
CA LEU A 257 0.97 -22.11 7.19
C LEU A 257 2.24 -22.83 6.70
N ILE A 258 2.27 -24.16 6.73
CA ILE A 258 3.39 -24.95 6.16
C ILE A 258 3.43 -24.75 4.64
N PHE A 259 2.29 -24.75 3.96
CA PHE A 259 2.26 -24.56 2.50
C PHE A 259 2.73 -23.16 2.08
N SER A 260 2.41 -22.12 2.87
CA SER A 260 2.86 -20.74 2.61
C SER A 260 4.32 -20.48 2.97
N SER A 261 4.93 -21.33 3.79
CA SER A 261 6.36 -21.23 4.13
C SER A 261 7.26 -22.06 3.22
N ALA A 262 6.67 -22.92 2.39
CA ALA A 262 7.39 -23.78 1.43
C ALA A 262 7.37 -23.24 -0.02
N CYS A 263 6.60 -22.15 -0.27
CA CYS A 263 6.61 -21.37 -1.49
C CYS A 263 7.37 -20.07 -1.28
#